data_9ef3ad4c62ac7745758a84e11d11c98e
#
_entry.id   9ef3ad4c62ac7745758a84e11d11c98e
#
_cell.length_a   1.000
_cell.length_b   1.000
_cell.length_c   1.000
_cell.angle_alpha   90.00
_cell.angle_beta   90.00
_cell.angle_gamma   90.00
#
_symmetry.space_group_name_H-M   'P 1'
#
loop_
_entity.id
_entity.type
_entity.pdbx_description
1 polymer ?
#
loop_
_entity_poly.entity_id
_entity_poly.type
_entity_poly.pdbx_seq_one_letter_code
_entity_poly.pdbx_strand_id
1 'polypeptide(L)'
;MSEKTCTDTLTHTSLGMTCRERPIQLSLGPFQGITDAPFRNVFKRHFGGIDKYYTPFFTGIHKEEHAKNLQGEEIDPHCNDVETLTPQILSTDAEEILRFAKQCQQLGYKEINLNMGCPFPRVANKKRGSGLLPYPDKVDAMLERIFEEIDIKFSVKCRLGFFNPKEIDAILPIFNKFPISELIIHPRIGKQLYKGEADVERFKALIPYINAPLVYNGDIVSVESFRHIREMVQPVNYFMLGRGILANPFLAEDIKASVIARPHSVKTENDEAIQESVSLDCFVPRNDTKRVSEKTERLHNYVLDLYEDRLRHAGGNPKVLGRMKELWSYLMNNFEEPQVVWRKIKKSNSLREYEDAVEYVFMNILLSSKESKPKDSS
;
A
#
# COMPACT_ATOMS: atom_id res chain seq x y z
N MET A 1 -25.16 -25.93 -41.19
CA MET A 1 -24.71 -24.61 -41.70
C MET A 1 -25.61 -23.55 -41.10
N SER A 2 -25.17 -22.88 -40.09
CA SER A 2 -25.56 -21.51 -39.72
C SER A 2 -24.59 -21.02 -38.66
N GLU A 3 -23.71 -20.14 -39.08
CA GLU A 3 -22.77 -19.41 -38.26
C GLU A 3 -23.52 -18.48 -37.30
N LYS A 4 -23.22 -18.59 -35.99
CA LYS A 4 -23.61 -17.58 -35.05
C LYS A 4 -22.40 -16.68 -34.82
N THR A 5 -22.47 -15.51 -35.41
CA THR A 5 -21.57 -14.37 -35.15
C THR A 5 -21.73 -13.90 -33.69
N CYS A 6 -20.64 -13.96 -32.96
CA CYS A 6 -20.48 -13.35 -31.62
C CYS A 6 -20.20 -11.86 -31.85
N THR A 7 -21.14 -10.99 -31.51
CA THR A 7 -20.93 -9.54 -31.54
C THR A 7 -20.37 -9.09 -30.19
N ASP A 8 -19.07 -8.76 -30.21
CA ASP A 8 -18.36 -8.04 -29.14
C ASP A 8 -18.95 -6.64 -28.96
N THR A 9 -19.49 -6.38 -27.79
CA THR A 9 -19.74 -5.03 -27.31
C THR A 9 -18.63 -4.65 -26.30
N LEU A 10 -17.44 -4.38 -26.85
CA LEU A 10 -16.39 -3.66 -26.12
C LEU A 10 -16.60 -2.16 -26.30
N THR A 11 -16.94 -1.50 -25.21
CA THR A 11 -17.07 -0.04 -25.13
C THR A 11 -15.74 0.63 -25.52
N HIS A 12 -15.77 1.39 -26.60
CA HIS A 12 -14.68 2.22 -27.10
C HIS A 12 -14.32 3.32 -26.11
N THR A 13 -13.09 3.29 -25.53
CA THR A 13 -12.30 4.49 -25.18
C THR A 13 -10.88 4.18 -24.65
N SER A 14 -10.13 3.25 -25.25
CA SER A 14 -8.66 3.16 -24.97
C SER A 14 -7.85 2.40 -26.02
N LEU A 15 -8.32 2.38 -27.26
CA LEU A 15 -7.57 1.77 -28.38
C LEU A 15 -6.49 2.73 -28.87
N GLY A 16 -5.24 2.49 -28.44
CA GLY A 16 -4.07 3.20 -28.98
C GLY A 16 -2.90 3.41 -28.01
N MET A 17 -3.12 3.30 -26.69
CA MET A 17 -2.02 3.49 -25.74
C MET A 17 -1.25 2.18 -25.51
N THR A 18 0.08 2.22 -25.66
CA THR A 18 0.93 1.11 -25.25
C THR A 18 0.81 0.90 -23.72
N CYS A 19 1.11 -0.30 -23.23
CA CYS A 19 1.04 -0.62 -21.78
C CYS A 19 1.88 0.36 -20.92
N ARG A 20 2.91 0.98 -21.50
CA ARG A 20 3.75 2.02 -20.85
C ARG A 20 3.04 3.38 -20.73
N GLU A 21 1.98 3.61 -21.50
CA GLU A 21 1.25 4.89 -21.55
C GLU A 21 0.03 4.92 -20.63
N ARG A 22 -0.40 3.76 -20.10
CA ARG A 22 -1.52 3.72 -19.16
C ARG A 22 -1.13 4.37 -17.84
N PRO A 23 -2.04 5.19 -17.26
CA PRO A 23 -1.78 5.79 -15.95
C PRO A 23 -1.59 4.69 -14.90
N ILE A 24 -0.60 4.88 -14.03
CA ILE A 24 -0.41 3.99 -12.88
C ILE A 24 -1.36 4.40 -11.75
N GLN A 25 -1.79 3.42 -10.98
CA GLN A 25 -2.48 3.65 -9.71
C GLN A 25 -1.64 3.15 -8.55
N LEU A 26 -1.53 3.99 -7.52
CA LEU A 26 -0.79 3.70 -6.30
C LEU A 26 -1.74 3.61 -5.12
N SER A 27 -1.63 2.56 -4.34
CA SER A 27 -2.39 2.41 -3.11
C SER A 27 -1.50 2.30 -1.89
N LEU A 28 -2.00 2.78 -0.73
CA LEU A 28 -1.34 2.62 0.56
C LEU A 28 -1.76 1.30 1.20
N GLY A 29 -0.79 0.40 1.42
CA GLY A 29 -1.02 -0.87 2.09
C GLY A 29 -1.36 -0.70 3.58
N PRO A 30 -2.28 -1.52 4.12
CA PRO A 30 -2.65 -1.45 5.53
C PRO A 30 -1.56 -2.01 6.44
N PHE A 31 -1.23 -1.26 7.50
CA PHE A 31 -0.36 -1.68 8.60
C PHE A 31 -1.09 -1.55 9.92
N GLN A 32 -1.31 -2.68 10.59
CA GLN A 32 -1.98 -2.72 11.88
C GLN A 32 -1.22 -1.89 12.91
N GLY A 33 -1.88 -0.90 13.51
CA GLY A 33 -1.28 0.00 14.50
C GLY A 33 -0.58 1.23 13.95
N ILE A 34 -0.31 1.31 12.63
CA ILE A 34 0.39 2.46 12.02
C ILE A 34 -0.55 3.26 11.13
N THR A 35 -1.17 2.62 10.11
CA THR A 35 -1.98 3.32 9.10
C THR A 35 -3.45 3.47 9.52
N ASP A 36 -3.65 3.86 10.77
CA ASP A 36 -4.95 4.22 11.35
C ASP A 36 -5.53 5.50 10.71
N ALA A 37 -6.78 5.85 11.04
CA ALA A 37 -7.45 7.02 10.47
C ALA A 37 -6.63 8.32 10.65
N PRO A 38 -6.08 8.63 11.84
CA PRO A 38 -5.18 9.78 12.01
C PRO A 38 -4.00 9.76 11.01
N PHE A 39 -3.34 8.63 10.84
CA PHE A 39 -2.23 8.51 9.88
C PHE A 39 -2.71 8.81 8.46
N ARG A 40 -3.78 8.15 7.99
CA ARG A 40 -4.25 8.31 6.60
C ARG A 40 -4.68 9.74 6.31
N ASN A 41 -5.39 10.37 7.24
CA ASN A 41 -5.90 11.72 7.08
C ASN A 41 -4.78 12.76 7.08
N VAL A 42 -3.82 12.64 8.01
CA VAL A 42 -2.67 13.54 8.06
C VAL A 42 -1.76 13.30 6.85
N PHE A 43 -1.51 12.04 6.48
CA PHE A 43 -0.73 11.70 5.30
C PHE A 43 -1.33 12.33 4.03
N LYS A 44 -2.65 12.22 3.83
CA LYS A 44 -3.36 12.79 2.68
C LYS A 44 -3.27 14.33 2.62
N ARG A 45 -3.18 15.01 3.78
CA ARG A 45 -3.00 16.48 3.84
C ARG A 45 -1.60 16.92 3.42
N HIS A 46 -0.59 16.12 3.78
CA HIS A 46 0.81 16.48 3.54
C HIS A 46 1.40 15.87 2.26
N PHE A 47 0.91 14.71 1.82
CA PHE A 47 1.51 13.98 0.70
C PHE A 47 0.44 13.53 -0.29
N GLY A 48 0.79 13.66 -1.57
CA GLY A 48 -0.03 13.22 -2.70
C GLY A 48 0.42 11.86 -3.27
N GLY A 49 -0.10 11.56 -4.46
CA GLY A 49 0.32 10.41 -5.26
C GLY A 49 -0.36 9.08 -4.91
N ILE A 50 -1.04 8.97 -3.78
CA ILE A 50 -1.84 7.79 -3.41
C ILE A 50 -3.28 7.96 -3.89
N ASP A 51 -3.74 7.00 -4.70
CA ASP A 51 -5.08 7.00 -5.30
C ASP A 51 -6.09 6.21 -4.44
N LYS A 52 -5.64 5.21 -3.64
CA LYS A 52 -6.51 4.34 -2.85
C LYS A 52 -5.87 3.99 -1.50
N TYR A 53 -6.67 3.98 -0.45
CA TYR A 53 -6.26 3.67 0.91
C TYR A 53 -6.98 2.43 1.42
N TYR A 54 -6.36 1.73 2.39
CA TYR A 54 -6.96 0.59 3.08
C TYR A 54 -6.89 0.79 4.58
N THR A 55 -7.94 0.38 5.29
CA THR A 55 -7.89 0.40 6.76
C THR A 55 -7.01 -0.74 7.29
N PRO A 56 -6.41 -0.61 8.47
CA PRO A 56 -6.07 -1.79 9.27
C PRO A 56 -7.26 -2.74 9.34
N PHE A 57 -6.99 -4.06 9.40
CA PHE A 57 -8.08 -5.02 9.31
C PHE A 57 -8.96 -5.05 10.56
N PHE A 58 -10.24 -5.17 10.34
CA PHE A 58 -11.24 -5.47 11.35
C PHE A 58 -11.35 -6.98 11.57
N THR A 59 -11.80 -7.41 12.75
CA THR A 59 -12.04 -8.80 13.13
C THR A 59 -12.97 -8.86 14.34
N GLY A 60 -13.64 -10.00 14.56
CA GLY A 60 -14.46 -10.19 15.75
C GLY A 60 -15.89 -9.67 15.62
N ILE A 61 -16.41 -9.58 14.41
CA ILE A 61 -17.77 -9.09 14.11
C ILE A 61 -18.76 -10.25 14.14
N HIS A 62 -18.87 -10.89 15.32
CA HIS A 62 -19.66 -12.11 15.47
C HIS A 62 -21.18 -11.86 15.55
N LYS A 63 -21.62 -10.63 15.82
CA LYS A 63 -23.02 -10.22 15.94
C LYS A 63 -23.30 -8.92 15.21
N GLU A 64 -24.56 -8.66 14.85
CA GLU A 64 -25.03 -7.40 14.25
C GLU A 64 -24.65 -6.16 15.10
N GLU A 65 -24.73 -6.28 16.43
CA GLU A 65 -24.33 -5.20 17.34
C GLU A 65 -22.85 -4.84 17.24
N HIS A 66 -22.00 -5.86 16.99
CA HIS A 66 -20.57 -5.62 16.78
C HIS A 66 -20.32 -4.89 15.46
N ALA A 67 -21.12 -5.14 14.41
CA ALA A 67 -21.05 -4.44 13.15
C ALA A 67 -21.46 -2.96 13.29
N LYS A 68 -22.56 -2.69 14.01
CA LYS A 68 -23.03 -1.34 14.31
C LYS A 68 -22.07 -0.53 15.18
N ASN A 69 -21.32 -1.22 16.02
CA ASN A 69 -20.28 -0.65 16.88
C ASN A 69 -18.88 -0.76 16.26
N LEU A 70 -18.77 -1.00 14.94
CA LEU A 70 -17.52 -0.91 14.22
C LEU A 70 -16.99 0.52 14.34
N GLN A 71 -16.05 0.61 15.22
CA GLN A 71 -15.72 1.82 15.89
C GLN A 71 -15.18 2.89 15.01
N GLY A 72 -15.84 3.95 15.19
CA GLY A 72 -15.27 5.27 15.40
C GLY A 72 -14.63 5.71 14.11
N GLU A 73 -13.72 6.57 14.25
CA GLU A 73 -12.97 7.29 13.22
C GLU A 73 -12.36 6.40 12.12
N GLU A 74 -12.11 5.11 12.37
CA GLU A 74 -11.45 4.22 11.41
C GLU A 74 -12.23 4.05 10.11
N ILE A 75 -13.58 4.07 10.19
CA ILE A 75 -14.48 4.01 9.03
C ILE A 75 -15.65 5.00 9.11
N ASP A 76 -15.60 5.99 10.01
CA ASP A 76 -16.62 7.04 10.05
C ASP A 76 -16.52 7.89 8.76
N PRO A 77 -17.61 8.02 7.97
CA PRO A 77 -17.61 8.85 6.76
C PRO A 77 -17.33 10.34 7.02
N HIS A 78 -17.55 10.83 8.23
CA HIS A 78 -17.22 12.20 8.61
C HIS A 78 -15.71 12.42 8.77
N CYS A 79 -14.98 11.35 9.04
CA CYS A 79 -13.53 11.38 9.23
C CYS A 79 -12.76 10.81 8.04
N ASN A 80 -13.43 10.12 7.10
CA ASN A 80 -12.78 9.42 5.99
C ASN A 80 -13.46 9.72 4.66
N ASP A 81 -12.66 9.73 3.60
CA ASP A 81 -13.15 9.80 2.23
C ASP A 81 -13.57 8.40 1.75
N VAL A 82 -14.86 8.15 1.71
CA VAL A 82 -15.45 6.84 1.33
C VAL A 82 -15.17 6.44 -0.12
N GLU A 83 -14.82 7.38 -0.99
CA GLU A 83 -14.53 7.10 -2.40
C GLU A 83 -13.10 6.53 -2.59
N THR A 84 -12.16 6.91 -1.71
CA THR A 84 -10.77 6.47 -1.81
C THR A 84 -10.36 5.47 -0.75
N LEU A 85 -11.16 5.24 0.30
CA LEU A 85 -10.86 4.31 1.37
C LEU A 85 -11.62 2.99 1.21
N THR A 86 -10.90 1.87 1.27
CA THR A 86 -11.44 0.51 1.28
C THR A 86 -11.27 -0.11 2.67
N PRO A 87 -12.35 -0.35 3.43
CA PRO A 87 -12.29 -1.07 4.69
C PRO A 87 -11.82 -2.52 4.48
N GLN A 88 -10.91 -3.00 5.36
CA GLN A 88 -10.37 -4.36 5.29
C GLN A 88 -10.84 -5.21 6.46
N ILE A 89 -11.25 -6.44 6.18
CA ILE A 89 -11.62 -7.45 7.17
C ILE A 89 -10.65 -8.63 7.15
N LEU A 90 -10.41 -9.24 8.31
CA LEU A 90 -9.67 -10.49 8.47
C LEU A 90 -10.57 -11.51 9.16
N SER A 91 -11.17 -12.39 8.38
CA SER A 91 -12.03 -13.48 8.86
C SER A 91 -11.93 -14.71 7.96
N THR A 92 -12.44 -15.83 8.44
CA THR A 92 -12.71 -17.07 7.69
C THR A 92 -14.18 -17.48 7.82
N ASP A 93 -14.98 -16.64 8.46
CA ASP A 93 -16.42 -16.82 8.64
C ASP A 93 -17.13 -15.90 7.63
N ALA A 94 -17.86 -16.50 6.69
CA ALA A 94 -18.61 -15.78 5.66
C ALA A 94 -19.65 -14.84 6.27
N GLU A 95 -20.34 -15.25 7.32
CA GLU A 95 -21.36 -14.44 7.99
C GLU A 95 -20.75 -13.20 8.68
N GLU A 96 -19.54 -13.33 9.25
CA GLU A 96 -18.79 -12.19 9.78
C GLU A 96 -18.45 -11.18 8.67
N ILE A 97 -18.03 -11.69 7.50
CA ILE A 97 -17.69 -10.87 6.35
C ILE A 97 -18.93 -10.18 5.78
N LEU A 98 -20.06 -10.88 5.66
CA LEU A 98 -21.32 -10.31 5.18
C LEU A 98 -21.88 -9.21 6.09
N ARG A 99 -21.82 -9.42 7.42
CA ARG A 99 -22.19 -8.35 8.39
C ARG A 99 -21.32 -7.12 8.25
N PHE A 100 -20.01 -7.31 8.08
CA PHE A 100 -19.07 -6.20 7.85
C PHE A 100 -19.36 -5.47 6.53
N ALA A 101 -19.58 -6.22 5.44
CA ALA A 101 -19.91 -5.68 4.12
C ALA A 101 -21.16 -4.80 4.17
N LYS A 102 -22.24 -5.32 4.78
CA LYS A 102 -23.51 -4.60 4.95
C LYS A 102 -23.33 -3.29 5.72
N GLN A 103 -22.56 -3.31 6.81
CA GLN A 103 -22.27 -2.09 7.57
C GLN A 103 -21.46 -1.09 6.76
N CYS A 104 -20.41 -1.53 6.05
CA CYS A 104 -19.62 -0.66 5.19
C CYS A 104 -20.47 -0.04 4.07
N GLN A 105 -21.35 -0.82 3.44
CA GLN A 105 -22.28 -0.32 2.43
C GLN A 105 -23.23 0.76 2.99
N GLN A 106 -23.76 0.55 4.19
CA GLN A 106 -24.61 1.54 4.87
C GLN A 106 -23.86 2.85 5.19
N LEU A 107 -22.56 2.78 5.43
CA LEU A 107 -21.69 3.93 5.63
C LEU A 107 -21.26 4.60 4.31
N GLY A 108 -21.68 4.08 3.15
CA GLY A 108 -21.41 4.65 1.84
C GLY A 108 -20.16 4.13 1.15
N TYR A 109 -19.42 3.17 1.74
CA TYR A 109 -18.27 2.55 1.09
C TYR A 109 -18.70 1.73 -0.12
N LYS A 110 -17.85 1.74 -1.18
CA LYS A 110 -18.12 1.07 -2.45
C LYS A 110 -17.49 -0.31 -2.56
N GLU A 111 -16.55 -0.61 -1.66
CA GLU A 111 -15.75 -1.83 -1.68
C GLU A 111 -15.32 -2.22 -0.26
N ILE A 112 -15.19 -3.52 -0.03
CA ILE A 112 -14.45 -4.07 1.11
C ILE A 112 -13.31 -4.96 0.62
N ASN A 113 -12.31 -5.17 1.47
CA ASN A 113 -11.15 -6.01 1.16
C ASN A 113 -11.00 -7.15 2.18
N LEU A 114 -10.83 -8.37 1.69
CA LEU A 114 -10.49 -9.52 2.53
C LEU A 114 -8.99 -9.68 2.70
N ASN A 115 -8.52 -9.73 3.95
CA ASN A 115 -7.13 -10.02 4.27
C ASN A 115 -6.86 -11.53 4.31
N MET A 116 -6.18 -12.05 3.30
CA MET A 116 -5.62 -13.39 3.22
C MET A 116 -4.07 -13.37 3.19
N GLY A 117 -3.45 -12.30 3.71
CA GLY A 117 -2.01 -12.08 3.65
C GLY A 117 -1.30 -11.91 5.00
N CYS A 118 -2.03 -11.66 6.10
CA CYS A 118 -1.43 -11.44 7.41
C CYS A 118 -0.64 -12.68 7.87
N PRO A 119 0.71 -12.57 8.08
CA PRO A 119 1.55 -13.72 8.35
C PRO A 119 1.79 -13.98 9.84
N PHE A 120 1.35 -13.08 10.72
CA PHE A 120 1.65 -13.16 12.15
C PHE A 120 1.10 -14.43 12.79
N PRO A 121 1.87 -15.13 13.64
CA PRO A 121 1.49 -16.42 14.23
C PRO A 121 0.13 -16.39 14.94
N ARG A 122 -0.18 -15.30 15.66
CA ARG A 122 -1.48 -15.13 16.35
C ARG A 122 -2.69 -15.14 15.39
N VAL A 123 -2.46 -14.88 14.10
CA VAL A 123 -3.47 -14.91 13.03
C VAL A 123 -3.37 -16.20 12.24
N ALA A 124 -2.19 -16.50 11.69
CA ALA A 124 -1.99 -17.60 10.76
C ALA A 124 -2.16 -18.98 11.38
N ASN A 125 -1.78 -19.16 12.66
CA ASN A 125 -1.99 -20.41 13.39
C ASN A 125 -3.49 -20.73 13.62
N LYS A 126 -4.35 -19.72 13.52
CA LYS A 126 -5.82 -19.88 13.54
C LYS A 126 -6.42 -20.09 12.15
N LYS A 127 -5.60 -20.41 11.14
CA LYS A 127 -5.98 -20.55 9.73
C LYS A 127 -6.65 -19.29 9.16
N ARG A 128 -6.22 -18.10 9.60
CA ARG A 128 -6.67 -16.78 9.13
C ARG A 128 -5.53 -16.07 8.41
N GLY A 129 -5.84 -15.03 7.62
CA GLY A 129 -4.84 -14.34 6.84
C GLY A 129 -4.11 -15.29 5.89
N SER A 130 -2.77 -15.24 5.83
CA SER A 130 -2.00 -16.17 4.98
C SER A 130 -2.11 -17.64 5.40
N GLY A 131 -2.45 -17.91 6.67
CA GLY A 131 -2.69 -19.26 7.19
C GLY A 131 -3.94 -19.95 6.62
N LEU A 132 -4.78 -19.25 5.85
CA LEU A 132 -5.92 -19.83 5.14
C LEU A 132 -5.52 -20.42 3.77
N LEU A 133 -4.46 -19.92 3.15
CA LEU A 133 -4.05 -20.29 1.79
C LEU A 133 -3.77 -21.81 1.57
N PRO A 134 -3.29 -22.58 2.57
CA PRO A 134 -3.15 -24.04 2.43
C PRO A 134 -4.47 -24.82 2.37
N TYR A 135 -5.63 -24.16 2.44
CA TYR A 135 -6.95 -24.81 2.55
C TYR A 135 -7.91 -24.34 1.44
N PRO A 136 -7.68 -24.71 0.16
CA PRO A 136 -8.47 -24.24 -0.97
C PRO A 136 -9.97 -24.53 -0.83
N ASP A 137 -10.35 -25.73 -0.36
CA ASP A 137 -11.77 -26.07 -0.17
C ASP A 137 -12.50 -25.13 0.81
N LYS A 138 -11.80 -24.66 1.85
CA LYS A 138 -12.36 -23.67 2.79
C LYS A 138 -12.50 -22.29 2.17
N VAL A 139 -11.55 -21.93 1.30
CA VAL A 139 -11.61 -20.65 0.56
C VAL A 139 -12.78 -20.68 -0.41
N ASP A 140 -12.95 -21.80 -1.14
CA ASP A 140 -14.03 -21.98 -2.10
C ASP A 140 -15.40 -21.86 -1.43
N ALA A 141 -15.67 -22.68 -0.41
CA ALA A 141 -16.93 -22.66 0.32
C ALA A 141 -17.23 -21.29 0.99
N MET A 142 -16.19 -20.62 1.52
CA MET A 142 -16.34 -19.29 2.10
C MET A 142 -16.73 -18.26 1.05
N LEU A 143 -16.04 -18.24 -0.12
CA LEU A 143 -16.32 -17.28 -1.18
C LEU A 143 -17.68 -17.56 -1.84
N GLU A 144 -18.04 -18.83 -2.06
CA GLU A 144 -19.36 -19.22 -2.56
C GLU A 144 -20.46 -18.62 -1.68
N ARG A 145 -20.38 -18.82 -0.38
CA ARG A 145 -21.36 -18.26 0.57
C ARG A 145 -21.37 -16.73 0.58
N ILE A 146 -20.22 -16.08 0.46
CA ILE A 146 -20.13 -14.61 0.41
C ILE A 146 -20.81 -14.09 -0.87
N PHE A 147 -20.49 -14.65 -2.02
CA PHE A 147 -20.98 -14.16 -3.30
C PHE A 147 -22.45 -14.51 -3.60
N GLU A 148 -23.10 -15.35 -2.78
CA GLU A 148 -24.54 -15.50 -2.78
C GLU A 148 -25.30 -14.25 -2.32
N GLU A 149 -24.72 -13.45 -1.41
CA GLU A 149 -25.44 -12.35 -0.76
C GLU A 149 -24.76 -10.99 -0.85
N ILE A 150 -23.45 -10.94 -1.19
CA ILE A 150 -22.72 -9.68 -1.13
C ILE A 150 -23.17 -8.71 -2.21
N ASP A 151 -23.50 -7.47 -1.82
CA ASP A 151 -23.94 -6.39 -2.70
C ASP A 151 -23.03 -5.15 -2.59
N ILE A 152 -21.72 -5.38 -2.48
CA ILE A 152 -20.67 -4.37 -2.50
C ILE A 152 -19.45 -4.97 -3.20
N LYS A 153 -18.62 -4.18 -3.86
CA LYS A 153 -17.39 -4.69 -4.48
C LYS A 153 -16.51 -5.39 -3.44
N PHE A 154 -15.96 -6.52 -3.84
CA PHE A 154 -15.16 -7.37 -2.97
C PHE A 154 -13.79 -7.61 -3.57
N SER A 155 -12.76 -7.17 -2.88
CA SER A 155 -11.36 -7.39 -3.26
C SER A 155 -10.64 -8.29 -2.25
N VAL A 156 -9.53 -8.87 -2.70
CA VAL A 156 -8.73 -9.79 -1.87
C VAL A 156 -7.28 -9.33 -1.84
N LYS A 157 -6.67 -9.33 -0.65
CA LYS A 157 -5.23 -9.15 -0.49
C LYS A 157 -4.61 -10.41 0.09
N CYS A 158 -3.70 -11.05 -0.67
CA CYS A 158 -3.10 -12.31 -0.29
C CYS A 158 -1.57 -12.34 -0.43
N ARG A 159 -0.98 -13.47 -0.05
CA ARG A 159 0.39 -13.88 -0.35
C ARG A 159 0.38 -15.05 -1.31
N LEU A 160 1.59 -15.53 -1.74
CA LEU A 160 1.73 -16.73 -2.59
C LEU A 160 1.33 -18.02 -1.85
N GLY A 161 1.36 -18.00 -0.53
CA GLY A 161 1.02 -19.12 0.32
C GLY A 161 1.42 -18.83 1.76
N PHE A 162 1.22 -19.80 2.65
CA PHE A 162 1.73 -19.75 4.00
C PHE A 162 3.05 -20.51 4.15
N PHE A 163 3.11 -21.75 3.69
CA PHE A 163 4.30 -22.61 3.74
C PHE A 163 5.07 -22.65 2.42
N ASN A 164 4.34 -22.61 1.27
CA ASN A 164 4.89 -22.83 -0.04
C ASN A 164 4.32 -21.83 -1.06
N PRO A 165 5.15 -21.23 -1.95
CA PRO A 165 4.68 -20.29 -2.97
C PRO A 165 3.78 -20.95 -4.05
N LYS A 166 3.68 -22.27 -4.12
CA LYS A 166 2.78 -23.00 -5.01
C LYS A 166 1.35 -23.15 -4.46
N GLU A 167 1.11 -22.79 -3.19
CA GLU A 167 -0.24 -22.86 -2.63
C GLU A 167 -1.21 -21.94 -3.37
N ILE A 168 -0.72 -20.83 -3.92
CA ILE A 168 -1.53 -19.92 -4.73
C ILE A 168 -2.11 -20.58 -5.98
N ASP A 169 -1.45 -21.61 -6.53
CA ASP A 169 -1.89 -22.28 -7.75
C ASP A 169 -3.23 -23.01 -7.58
N ALA A 170 -3.52 -23.49 -6.38
CA ALA A 170 -4.80 -24.08 -6.03
C ALA A 170 -5.87 -23.02 -5.70
N ILE A 171 -5.46 -21.80 -5.34
CA ILE A 171 -6.36 -20.71 -4.94
C ILE A 171 -6.82 -19.87 -6.14
N LEU A 172 -5.96 -19.63 -7.12
CA LEU A 172 -6.29 -18.78 -8.27
C LEU A 172 -7.51 -19.28 -9.08
N PRO A 173 -7.66 -20.59 -9.38
CA PRO A 173 -8.87 -21.08 -10.06
C PRO A 173 -10.15 -20.80 -9.26
N ILE A 174 -10.07 -20.78 -7.93
CA ILE A 174 -11.19 -20.45 -7.05
C ILE A 174 -11.50 -18.96 -7.16
N PHE A 175 -10.49 -18.09 -7.06
CA PHE A 175 -10.70 -16.64 -7.21
C PHE A 175 -11.32 -16.29 -8.57
N ASN A 176 -10.95 -17.00 -9.64
CA ASN A 176 -11.49 -16.77 -10.98
C ASN A 176 -12.96 -17.20 -11.17
N LYS A 177 -13.55 -17.94 -10.22
CA LYS A 177 -15.00 -18.27 -10.25
C LYS A 177 -15.87 -17.06 -9.89
N PHE A 178 -15.33 -16.10 -9.15
CA PHE A 178 -16.08 -15.01 -8.53
C PHE A 178 -15.69 -13.64 -9.11
N PRO A 179 -16.60 -12.65 -9.11
CA PRO A 179 -16.34 -11.31 -9.61
C PRO A 179 -15.52 -10.47 -8.60
N ILE A 180 -14.30 -10.92 -8.29
CA ILE A 180 -13.36 -10.20 -7.44
C ILE A 180 -12.98 -8.91 -8.13
N SER A 181 -13.24 -7.77 -7.46
CA SER A 181 -13.01 -6.42 -8.01
C SER A 181 -11.54 -6.08 -8.14
N GLU A 182 -10.67 -6.65 -7.30
CA GLU A 182 -9.22 -6.42 -7.29
C GLU A 182 -8.52 -7.53 -6.52
N LEU A 183 -7.44 -8.08 -7.07
CA LEU A 183 -6.57 -9.06 -6.42
C LEU A 183 -5.19 -8.45 -6.14
N ILE A 184 -4.87 -8.25 -4.87
CA ILE A 184 -3.59 -7.71 -4.43
C ILE A 184 -2.70 -8.86 -3.98
N ILE A 185 -1.59 -9.10 -4.67
CA ILE A 185 -0.65 -10.17 -4.32
C ILE A 185 0.66 -9.60 -3.78
N HIS A 186 1.02 -10.02 -2.56
CA HIS A 186 2.34 -9.83 -2.01
C HIS A 186 3.15 -11.12 -2.26
N PRO A 187 4.13 -11.11 -3.21
CA PRO A 187 4.80 -12.33 -3.63
C PRO A 187 5.89 -12.79 -2.64
N ARG A 188 5.48 -13.07 -1.50
CA ARG A 188 6.17 -13.76 -0.39
C ARG A 188 5.24 -14.80 0.19
N ILE A 189 5.81 -15.85 0.96
CA ILE A 189 5.02 -16.77 1.78
C ILE A 189 4.85 -16.25 3.21
N GLY A 190 3.85 -16.76 3.95
CA GLY A 190 3.59 -16.36 5.33
C GLY A 190 4.79 -16.58 6.25
N LYS A 191 5.47 -17.72 6.13
CA LYS A 191 6.64 -18.07 6.93
C LYS A 191 7.84 -17.13 6.75
N GLN A 192 7.94 -16.44 5.63
CA GLN A 192 9.00 -15.43 5.40
C GLN A 192 8.78 -14.16 6.24
N LEU A 193 7.54 -13.89 6.67
CA LEU A 193 7.18 -12.57 7.23
C LEU A 193 7.55 -11.46 6.23
N TYR A 194 8.63 -10.73 6.52
CA TYR A 194 9.20 -9.69 5.66
C TYR A 194 10.68 -9.94 5.32
N LYS A 195 11.20 -11.14 5.62
CA LYS A 195 12.59 -11.51 5.35
C LYS A 195 12.79 -11.90 3.88
N GLY A 196 14.01 -11.73 3.41
CA GLY A 196 14.36 -11.94 2.01
C GLY A 196 13.64 -10.99 1.06
N GLU A 197 13.61 -11.32 -0.22
CA GLU A 197 13.01 -10.50 -1.28
C GLU A 197 11.63 -11.01 -1.68
N ALA A 198 10.82 -10.13 -2.25
CA ALA A 198 9.58 -10.50 -2.91
C ALA A 198 9.87 -11.23 -4.23
N ASP A 199 9.23 -12.36 -4.47
CA ASP A 199 9.43 -13.20 -5.66
C ASP A 199 8.67 -12.61 -6.86
N VAL A 200 9.28 -11.62 -7.51
CA VAL A 200 8.70 -10.88 -8.64
C VAL A 200 8.51 -11.81 -9.84
N GLU A 201 9.44 -12.74 -10.08
CA GLU A 201 9.33 -13.71 -11.19
C GLU A 201 8.14 -14.63 -11.00
N ARG A 202 7.90 -15.10 -9.76
CA ARG A 202 6.71 -15.89 -9.46
C ARG A 202 5.42 -15.09 -9.68
N PHE A 203 5.40 -13.83 -9.25
CA PHE A 203 4.26 -12.94 -9.53
C PHE A 203 4.00 -12.79 -11.03
N LYS A 204 5.04 -12.52 -11.82
CA LYS A 204 4.98 -12.43 -13.28
C LYS A 204 4.39 -13.68 -13.92
N ALA A 205 4.83 -14.86 -13.46
CA ALA A 205 4.34 -16.13 -13.95
C ALA A 205 2.84 -16.37 -13.68
N LEU A 206 2.25 -15.68 -12.68
CA LEU A 206 0.83 -15.81 -12.34
C LEU A 206 -0.08 -14.89 -13.20
N ILE A 207 0.44 -13.81 -13.77
CA ILE A 207 -0.35 -12.80 -14.50
C ILE A 207 -1.31 -13.43 -15.53
N PRO A 208 -0.90 -14.38 -16.37
CA PRO A 208 -1.79 -14.96 -17.40
C PRO A 208 -2.96 -15.78 -16.84
N TYR A 209 -2.92 -16.13 -15.56
CA TYR A 209 -3.92 -17.01 -14.91
C TYR A 209 -4.91 -16.25 -14.04
N ILE A 210 -4.88 -14.91 -14.02
CA ILE A 210 -5.68 -14.06 -13.14
C ILE A 210 -6.65 -13.23 -13.99
N ASN A 211 -7.96 -13.38 -13.71
CA ASN A 211 -9.02 -12.65 -14.40
C ASN A 211 -9.31 -11.27 -13.75
N ALA A 212 -9.10 -11.15 -12.45
CA ALA A 212 -9.35 -9.90 -11.72
C ALA A 212 -8.29 -8.83 -12.02
N PRO A 213 -8.62 -7.53 -11.91
CA PRO A 213 -7.63 -6.47 -11.88
C PRO A 213 -6.54 -6.78 -10.84
N LEU A 214 -5.28 -6.84 -11.29
CA LEU A 214 -4.17 -7.32 -10.49
C LEU A 214 -3.31 -6.18 -9.97
N VAL A 215 -3.02 -6.20 -8.66
CA VAL A 215 -2.18 -5.23 -7.96
C VAL A 215 -0.92 -5.92 -7.45
N TYR A 216 0.23 -5.38 -7.80
CA TYR A 216 1.50 -5.81 -7.24
C TYR A 216 1.76 -5.13 -5.88
N ASN A 217 2.16 -5.91 -4.87
CA ASN A 217 2.56 -5.39 -3.57
C ASN A 217 3.85 -6.07 -3.09
N GLY A 218 4.97 -5.38 -3.07
CA GLY A 218 6.25 -5.93 -2.55
C GLY A 218 7.42 -5.03 -2.88
N ASP A 219 8.29 -4.78 -1.91
CA ASP A 219 9.62 -4.16 -2.01
C ASP A 219 9.79 -2.92 -2.91
N ILE A 220 8.70 -2.18 -3.12
CA ILE A 220 8.77 -0.86 -3.75
C ILE A 220 9.18 0.14 -2.65
N VAL A 221 10.45 0.52 -2.67
CA VAL A 221 11.07 1.33 -1.63
C VAL A 221 11.76 2.58 -2.17
N SER A 222 11.95 2.66 -3.48
CA SER A 222 12.50 3.80 -4.21
C SER A 222 11.88 3.90 -5.60
N VAL A 223 12.13 4.99 -6.31
CA VAL A 223 11.73 5.17 -7.71
C VAL A 223 12.41 4.14 -8.62
N GLU A 224 13.69 3.80 -8.35
CA GLU A 224 14.39 2.75 -9.10
C GLU A 224 13.76 1.38 -8.92
N SER A 225 13.48 0.98 -7.65
CA SER A 225 12.83 -0.31 -7.39
C SER A 225 11.45 -0.38 -8.03
N PHE A 226 10.70 0.74 -8.05
CA PHE A 226 9.43 0.83 -8.76
C PHE A 226 9.60 0.63 -10.27
N ARG A 227 10.56 1.33 -10.90
CA ARG A 227 10.81 1.22 -12.35
C ARG A 227 11.17 -0.21 -12.74
N HIS A 228 12.10 -0.81 -12.00
CA HIS A 228 12.52 -2.19 -12.23
C HIS A 228 11.33 -3.16 -12.11
N ILE A 229 10.57 -3.10 -11.02
CA ILE A 229 9.40 -3.95 -10.80
C ILE A 229 8.35 -3.72 -11.90
N ARG A 230 8.05 -2.46 -12.24
CA ARG A 230 7.07 -2.13 -13.30
C ARG A 230 7.45 -2.74 -14.64
N GLU A 231 8.73 -2.77 -14.99
CA GLU A 231 9.21 -3.41 -16.23
C GLU A 231 8.99 -4.92 -16.21
N MET A 232 9.27 -5.57 -15.07
CA MET A 232 9.13 -7.02 -14.93
C MET A 232 7.68 -7.50 -14.93
N VAL A 233 6.76 -6.74 -14.36
CA VAL A 233 5.37 -7.17 -14.14
C VAL A 233 4.38 -6.65 -15.19
N GLN A 234 4.85 -6.21 -16.36
CA GLN A 234 3.95 -5.83 -17.45
C GLN A 234 2.91 -6.94 -17.73
N PRO A 235 1.62 -6.61 -17.95
CA PRO A 235 1.00 -5.30 -18.17
C PRO A 235 0.39 -4.64 -16.91
N VAL A 236 0.80 -5.00 -15.70
CA VAL A 236 0.23 -4.50 -14.45
C VAL A 236 0.55 -3.01 -14.27
N ASN A 237 -0.48 -2.22 -13.95
CA ASN A 237 -0.39 -0.77 -13.71
C ASN A 237 -0.89 -0.35 -12.32
N TYR A 238 -1.23 -1.31 -11.46
CA TYR A 238 -1.70 -1.10 -10.09
C TYR A 238 -0.64 -1.58 -9.10
N PHE A 239 -0.22 -0.70 -8.19
CA PHE A 239 0.85 -1.01 -7.23
C PHE A 239 0.44 -0.58 -5.82
N MET A 240 0.65 -1.45 -4.85
CA MET A 240 0.43 -1.13 -3.44
C MET A 240 1.77 -0.88 -2.75
N LEU A 241 1.92 0.32 -2.20
CA LEU A 241 3.09 0.72 -1.43
C LEU A 241 2.91 0.32 0.03
N GLY A 242 3.94 -0.26 0.60
CA GLY A 242 3.96 -0.68 2.00
C GLY A 242 5.03 0.06 2.79
N ARG A 243 6.04 -0.69 3.26
CA ARG A 243 7.16 -0.16 4.08
C ARG A 243 7.90 1.01 3.43
N GLY A 244 7.96 1.04 2.09
CA GLY A 244 8.59 2.14 1.36
C GLY A 244 7.97 3.49 1.65
N ILE A 245 6.61 3.57 1.70
CA ILE A 245 5.91 4.82 1.99
C ILE A 245 6.05 5.24 3.47
N LEU A 246 6.14 4.26 4.40
CA LEU A 246 6.40 4.55 5.81
C LEU A 246 7.82 5.07 6.03
N ALA A 247 8.77 4.57 5.24
CA ALA A 247 10.16 5.00 5.28
C ALA A 247 10.39 6.33 4.56
N ASN A 248 9.71 6.54 3.42
CA ASN A 248 9.79 7.78 2.63
C ASN A 248 8.39 8.23 2.23
N PRO A 249 7.76 9.16 2.96
CA PRO A 249 6.41 9.64 2.65
C PRO A 249 6.29 10.34 1.28
N PHE A 250 7.38 10.82 0.70
CA PHE A 250 7.41 11.43 -0.63
C PHE A 250 7.38 10.41 -1.78
N LEU A 251 7.59 9.12 -1.50
CA LEU A 251 7.80 8.08 -2.50
C LEU A 251 6.70 8.03 -3.57
N ALA A 252 5.43 8.17 -3.17
CA ALA A 252 4.32 8.10 -4.13
C ALA A 252 4.32 9.27 -5.11
N GLU A 253 4.61 10.47 -4.65
CA GLU A 253 4.74 11.67 -5.49
C GLU A 253 5.95 11.54 -6.44
N ASP A 254 7.10 11.12 -5.90
CA ASP A 254 8.33 10.94 -6.69
C ASP A 254 8.11 9.85 -7.78
N ILE A 255 7.40 8.76 -7.49
CA ILE A 255 7.01 7.75 -8.47
C ILE A 255 6.10 8.35 -9.55
N LYS A 256 5.02 9.03 -9.16
CA LYS A 256 4.09 9.67 -10.13
C LYS A 256 4.80 10.67 -11.02
N ALA A 257 5.65 11.53 -10.46
CA ALA A 257 6.47 12.48 -11.20
C ALA A 257 7.41 11.77 -12.19
N SER A 258 8.03 10.67 -11.78
CA SER A 258 8.95 9.89 -12.63
C SER A 258 8.28 9.22 -13.83
N VAL A 259 6.98 8.95 -13.74
CA VAL A 259 6.20 8.37 -14.84
C VAL A 259 5.76 9.46 -15.84
N ILE A 260 5.48 10.66 -15.35
CA ILE A 260 5.09 11.82 -16.18
C ILE A 260 6.31 12.39 -16.91
N ALA A 261 7.45 12.49 -16.24
CA ALA A 261 8.72 12.93 -16.83
C ALA A 261 9.28 11.84 -17.75
N ARG A 262 8.79 11.76 -19.00
CA ARG A 262 9.38 10.89 -20.01
C ARG A 262 10.79 11.38 -20.35
N PRO A 263 11.79 10.49 -20.49
CA PRO A 263 12.97 10.87 -21.24
C PRO A 263 12.56 11.04 -22.70
N HIS A 264 12.54 12.26 -23.19
CA HIS A 264 12.64 12.51 -24.62
C HIS A 264 14.01 12.01 -25.07
N SER A 265 14.10 10.77 -25.53
CA SER A 265 15.07 10.31 -26.52
C SER A 265 14.96 8.81 -26.71
N VAL A 266 14.05 8.37 -27.55
CA VAL A 266 14.43 7.29 -28.47
C VAL A 266 15.33 7.98 -29.48
N LYS A 267 16.64 7.80 -29.38
CA LYS A 267 17.55 8.09 -30.47
C LYS A 267 17.14 7.17 -31.61
N THR A 268 16.49 7.71 -32.59
CA THR A 268 16.44 7.10 -33.91
C THR A 268 17.84 7.28 -34.54
N GLU A 269 18.34 6.23 -35.21
CA GLU A 269 19.68 6.16 -35.81
C GLU A 269 19.98 7.25 -36.89
N ASN A 270 19.20 8.34 -36.96
CA ASN A 270 19.33 9.41 -37.97
C ASN A 270 19.77 10.77 -37.38
N ASP A 271 20.16 10.87 -36.10
CA ASP A 271 20.53 12.17 -35.49
C ASP A 271 22.06 12.40 -35.35
N GLU A 272 22.89 11.84 -36.23
CA GLU A 272 24.34 12.14 -36.27
C GLU A 272 24.70 13.48 -36.93
N ALA A 273 23.75 14.35 -37.27
CA ALA A 273 24.04 15.53 -38.08
C ALA A 273 23.76 16.90 -37.44
N ILE A 274 23.50 16.98 -36.13
CA ILE A 274 23.42 18.30 -35.46
C ILE A 274 24.17 18.23 -34.11
N GLN A 275 25.49 18.23 -34.22
CA GLN A 275 26.37 18.40 -33.07
C GLN A 275 27.18 19.69 -33.30
N GLU A 276 26.51 20.85 -33.11
CA GLU A 276 27.21 22.11 -32.84
C GLU A 276 26.25 23.08 -32.13
N SER A 277 26.74 23.62 -30.98
CA SER A 277 26.19 24.77 -30.25
C SER A 277 24.87 24.55 -29.45
N VAL A 278 24.90 23.74 -28.40
CA VAL A 278 24.13 24.06 -27.18
C VAL A 278 25.12 24.12 -26.02
N SER A 279 25.33 25.33 -25.53
CA SER A 279 26.23 25.65 -24.43
C SER A 279 25.89 24.87 -23.17
N LEU A 280 26.91 24.31 -22.53
CA LEU A 280 26.91 23.58 -21.25
C LEU A 280 26.65 24.52 -20.04
N ASP A 281 25.64 25.38 -20.07
CA ASP A 281 25.39 26.36 -19.02
C ASP A 281 23.97 26.30 -18.42
N CYS A 282 23.45 25.09 -18.14
CA CYS A 282 22.22 24.95 -17.37
C CYS A 282 22.28 23.83 -16.31
N PHE A 283 23.43 23.65 -15.65
CA PHE A 283 23.49 22.94 -14.40
C PHE A 283 23.70 23.97 -13.28
N VAL A 284 22.59 24.58 -12.83
CA VAL A 284 22.61 25.48 -11.68
C VAL A 284 22.28 24.68 -10.42
N PRO A 285 23.25 24.49 -9.48
CA PRO A 285 23.04 23.77 -8.22
C PRO A 285 22.13 24.50 -7.21
N ARG A 286 21.46 25.58 -7.60
CA ARG A 286 20.68 26.44 -6.70
C ARG A 286 19.33 25.88 -6.25
N ASN A 287 18.87 24.76 -6.82
CA ASN A 287 17.54 24.23 -6.49
C ASN A 287 17.54 23.13 -5.40
N ASP A 288 18.67 22.47 -5.14
CA ASP A 288 18.69 21.31 -4.25
C ASP A 288 18.58 21.68 -2.77
N THR A 289 19.28 22.73 -2.32
CA THR A 289 19.20 23.19 -0.93
C THR A 289 17.82 23.71 -0.55
N LYS A 290 17.16 24.46 -1.45
CA LYS A 290 15.79 24.94 -1.23
C LYS A 290 14.79 23.78 -1.20
N ARG A 291 14.93 22.81 -2.10
CA ARG A 291 14.07 21.62 -2.16
C ARG A 291 14.26 20.71 -0.95
N VAL A 292 15.50 20.56 -0.44
CA VAL A 292 15.76 19.81 0.80
C VAL A 292 15.15 20.52 2.00
N SER A 293 15.22 21.85 2.07
CA SER A 293 14.59 22.65 3.13
C SER A 293 13.07 22.49 3.12
N GLU A 294 12.44 22.57 1.94
CA GLU A 294 10.98 22.38 1.79
C GLU A 294 10.52 20.97 2.16
N LYS A 295 11.27 19.94 1.76
CA LYS A 295 11.00 18.53 2.17
C LYS A 295 11.15 18.36 3.67
N THR A 296 12.17 18.97 4.28
CA THR A 296 12.41 18.90 5.73
C THR A 296 11.27 19.54 6.51
N GLU A 297 10.86 20.74 6.15
CA GLU A 297 9.76 21.45 6.76
C GLU A 297 8.44 20.66 6.63
N ARG A 298 8.16 20.14 5.44
CA ARG A 298 6.96 19.35 5.18
C ARG A 298 6.93 18.06 5.99
N LEU A 299 8.06 17.35 6.10
CA LEU A 299 8.17 16.15 6.94
C LEU A 299 8.02 16.48 8.42
N HIS A 300 8.59 17.59 8.89
CA HIS A 300 8.44 18.07 10.25
C HIS A 300 6.97 18.35 10.58
N ASN A 301 6.31 19.16 9.76
CA ASN A 301 4.90 19.50 9.92
C ASN A 301 4.01 18.25 9.89
N TYR A 302 4.29 17.28 9.01
CA TYR A 302 3.61 15.99 9.00
C TYR A 302 3.72 15.23 10.33
N VAL A 303 4.93 15.18 10.90
CA VAL A 303 5.17 14.49 12.17
C VAL A 303 4.44 15.17 13.32
N LEU A 304 4.45 16.51 13.35
CA LEU A 304 3.75 17.29 14.37
C LEU A 304 2.23 17.13 14.26
N ASP A 305 1.67 17.32 13.08
CA ASP A 305 0.23 17.18 12.84
C ASP A 305 -0.27 15.77 13.19
N LEU A 306 0.49 14.74 12.84
CA LEU A 306 0.14 13.36 13.17
C LEU A 306 0.21 13.10 14.68
N TYR A 307 1.19 13.65 15.35
CA TYR A 307 1.32 13.55 16.80
C TYR A 307 0.14 14.23 17.51
N GLU A 308 -0.19 15.46 17.13
CA GLU A 308 -1.33 16.20 17.67
C GLU A 308 -2.67 15.49 17.41
N ASP A 309 -2.86 14.98 16.19
CA ASP A 309 -4.07 14.27 15.82
C ASP A 309 -4.23 12.99 16.65
N ARG A 310 -3.14 12.25 16.85
CA ARG A 310 -3.14 11.07 17.72
C ARG A 310 -3.34 11.41 19.20
N LEU A 311 -2.89 12.56 19.69
CA LEU A 311 -3.18 13.01 21.06
C LEU A 311 -4.67 13.26 21.26
N ARG A 312 -5.35 13.88 20.27
CA ARG A 312 -6.79 14.13 20.32
C ARG A 312 -7.61 12.84 20.39
N HIS A 313 -7.19 11.80 19.69
CA HIS A 313 -7.96 10.58 19.47
C HIS A 313 -7.52 9.38 20.32
N ALA A 314 -6.32 9.37 20.90
CA ALA A 314 -5.82 8.27 21.70
C ALA A 314 -6.07 8.49 23.19
N GLY A 315 -6.91 7.69 23.79
CA GLY A 315 -7.16 7.71 25.23
C GLY A 315 -5.93 7.37 26.09
N GLY A 316 -4.83 8.13 26.00
CA GLY A 316 -3.68 8.07 26.90
C GLY A 316 -2.30 8.07 26.24
N ASN A 317 -1.36 8.70 26.91
CA ASN A 317 0.02 8.93 26.49
C ASN A 317 0.80 7.69 26.02
N PRO A 318 0.76 6.51 26.69
CA PRO A 318 1.55 5.36 26.26
C PRO A 318 1.18 4.85 24.88
N LYS A 319 -0.09 4.92 24.49
CA LYS A 319 -0.55 4.49 23.16
C LYS A 319 -0.02 5.40 22.06
N VAL A 320 -0.06 6.72 22.26
CA VAL A 320 0.47 7.70 21.30
C VAL A 320 1.96 7.49 21.11
N LEU A 321 2.70 7.47 22.19
CA LEU A 321 4.15 7.33 22.16
C LEU A 321 4.60 6.04 21.46
N GLY A 322 3.93 4.93 21.76
CA GLY A 322 4.19 3.65 21.12
C GLY A 322 3.99 3.70 19.60
N ARG A 323 2.86 4.26 19.13
CA ARG A 323 2.56 4.40 17.71
C ARG A 323 3.50 5.35 16.97
N MET A 324 3.87 6.47 17.62
CA MET A 324 4.84 7.40 17.02
C MET A 324 6.23 6.76 16.92
N LYS A 325 6.69 6.06 17.95
CA LYS A 325 7.97 5.33 17.91
C LYS A 325 7.97 4.22 16.83
N GLU A 326 6.87 3.50 16.69
CA GLU A 326 6.74 2.49 15.64
C GLU A 326 6.90 3.13 14.24
N LEU A 327 6.24 4.25 13.97
CA LEU A 327 6.41 5.01 12.72
C LEU A 327 7.86 5.50 12.56
N TRP A 328 8.47 6.05 13.61
CA TRP A 328 9.85 6.53 13.56
C TRP A 328 10.88 5.43 13.27
N SER A 329 10.57 4.16 13.55
CA SER A 329 11.44 3.04 13.15
C SER A 329 11.59 2.92 11.61
N TYR A 330 10.65 3.50 10.87
CA TYR A 330 10.71 3.64 9.41
C TYR A 330 11.22 5.02 8.99
N LEU A 331 10.66 6.10 9.54
CA LEU A 331 10.98 7.49 9.16
C LEU A 331 12.44 7.86 9.36
N MET A 332 13.13 7.25 10.33
CA MET A 332 14.55 7.51 10.58
C MET A 332 15.44 7.38 9.34
N ASN A 333 14.99 6.55 8.37
CA ASN A 333 15.76 6.32 7.13
C ASN A 333 15.77 7.52 6.17
N ASN A 334 14.97 8.56 6.45
CA ASN A 334 15.04 9.82 5.69
C ASN A 334 16.24 10.70 6.09
N PHE A 335 16.94 10.39 7.17
CA PHE A 335 17.99 11.23 7.72
C PHE A 335 19.37 10.65 7.44
N GLU A 336 20.40 11.53 7.39
CA GLU A 336 21.78 11.10 7.16
C GLU A 336 22.33 10.20 8.26
N GLU A 337 21.85 10.43 9.52
CA GLU A 337 22.23 9.65 10.70
C GLU A 337 21.06 8.87 11.30
N PRO A 338 20.50 7.85 10.61
CA PRO A 338 19.30 7.17 11.05
C PRO A 338 19.40 6.54 12.45
N GLN A 339 20.56 6.04 12.82
CA GLN A 339 20.78 5.42 14.13
C GLN A 339 20.81 6.45 15.29
N VAL A 340 21.26 7.67 15.01
CA VAL A 340 21.22 8.79 15.98
C VAL A 340 19.78 9.22 16.19
N VAL A 341 19.02 9.41 15.09
CA VAL A 341 17.59 9.71 15.13
C VAL A 341 16.84 8.66 15.94
N TRP A 342 17.02 7.39 15.60
CA TRP A 342 16.34 6.29 16.29
C TRP A 342 16.64 6.25 17.79
N ARG A 343 17.91 6.42 18.14
CA ARG A 343 18.34 6.40 19.55
C ARG A 343 17.69 7.53 20.35
N LYS A 344 17.56 8.72 19.77
CA LYS A 344 16.89 9.87 20.41
C LYS A 344 15.41 9.58 20.63
N ILE A 345 14.69 9.21 19.58
CA ILE A 345 13.25 8.96 19.64
C ILE A 345 12.92 7.76 20.55
N LYS A 346 13.66 6.64 20.43
CA LYS A 346 13.40 5.43 21.20
C LYS A 346 13.52 5.65 22.72
N LYS A 347 14.44 6.51 23.16
CA LYS A 347 14.70 6.78 24.58
C LYS A 347 13.66 7.63 25.28
N SER A 348 12.83 8.40 24.56
CA SER A 348 11.79 9.23 25.17
C SER A 348 10.74 8.37 25.90
N ASN A 349 10.42 8.70 27.15
CA ASN A 349 9.48 7.97 27.98
C ASN A 349 8.25 8.81 28.36
N SER A 350 8.28 10.10 28.03
CA SER A 350 7.18 11.04 28.21
C SER A 350 6.89 11.79 26.90
N LEU A 351 5.74 12.44 26.81
CA LEU A 351 5.39 13.27 25.65
C LEU A 351 6.40 14.40 25.47
N ARG A 352 6.77 15.08 26.56
CA ARG A 352 7.74 16.17 26.53
C ARG A 352 9.11 15.71 26.03
N GLU A 353 9.62 14.58 26.53
CA GLU A 353 10.88 14.01 26.02
C GLU A 353 10.80 13.65 24.54
N TYR A 354 9.62 13.22 24.07
CA TYR A 354 9.39 12.93 22.66
C TYR A 354 9.40 14.22 21.82
N GLU A 355 8.71 15.26 22.26
CA GLU A 355 8.68 16.57 21.60
C GLU A 355 10.10 17.15 21.50
N ASP A 356 10.85 17.18 22.61
CA ASP A 356 12.24 17.62 22.64
C ASP A 356 13.13 16.78 21.69
N ALA A 357 12.89 15.48 21.59
CA ALA A 357 13.64 14.59 20.69
C ALA A 357 13.32 14.85 19.23
N VAL A 358 12.05 15.11 18.87
CA VAL A 358 11.63 15.46 17.49
C VAL A 358 12.24 16.78 17.08
N GLU A 359 12.13 17.81 17.92
CA GLU A 359 12.72 19.13 17.65
C GLU A 359 14.23 19.05 17.47
N TYR A 360 14.93 18.32 18.34
CA TYR A 360 16.36 18.08 18.18
C TYR A 360 16.71 17.45 16.83
N VAL A 361 15.95 16.44 16.39
CA VAL A 361 16.21 15.74 15.13
C VAL A 361 16.11 16.71 13.96
N PHE A 362 15.02 17.48 13.85
CA PHE A 362 14.81 18.38 12.72
C PHE A 362 15.71 19.62 12.73
N MET A 363 16.20 20.05 13.89
CA MET A 363 17.15 21.16 14.01
C MET A 363 18.61 20.77 13.72
N ASN A 364 18.99 19.52 14.03
CA ASN A 364 20.41 19.16 14.08
C ASN A 364 20.82 18.06 13.09
N ILE A 365 19.85 17.36 12.44
CA ILE A 365 20.17 16.24 11.56
C ILE A 365 19.53 16.49 10.19
N LEU A 366 20.36 16.53 9.16
CA LEU A 366 19.91 16.76 7.78
C LEU A 366 19.13 15.55 7.23
N LEU A 367 18.16 15.81 6.35
CA LEU A 367 17.58 14.78 5.54
C LEU A 367 18.62 14.22 4.57
N SER A 368 18.61 12.91 4.39
CA SER A 368 19.49 12.24 3.45
C SER A 368 19.17 12.67 2.02
N SER A 369 20.20 13.08 1.28
CA SER A 369 20.11 13.29 -0.17
C SER A 369 20.05 11.97 -0.95
N LYS A 370 20.34 10.83 -0.29
CA LYS A 370 20.31 9.48 -0.90
C LYS A 370 18.96 8.83 -0.71
N GLU A 371 18.47 8.16 -1.74
CA GLU A 371 17.30 7.30 -1.60
C GLU A 371 17.57 6.18 -0.57
N SER A 372 16.76 6.14 0.46
CA SER A 372 16.96 5.23 1.59
C SER A 372 16.54 3.81 1.26
N LYS A 373 17.44 2.84 1.39
CA LYS A 373 17.09 1.42 1.43
C LYS A 373 16.55 1.09 2.84
N PRO A 374 15.32 0.61 3.00
CA PRO A 374 14.86 0.09 4.29
C PRO A 374 15.70 -1.14 4.65
N LYS A 375 16.26 -1.13 5.86
CA LYS A 375 16.93 -2.32 6.42
C LYS A 375 15.90 -3.41 6.69
N ASP A 376 16.26 -4.64 6.38
CA ASP A 376 15.51 -5.81 6.82
C ASP A 376 15.35 -5.76 8.34
N SER A 377 14.10 -5.70 8.79
CA SER A 377 13.80 -5.86 10.20
C SER A 377 14.10 -7.32 10.59
N SER A 378 15.19 -7.50 11.29
CA SER A 378 15.58 -8.74 11.96
C SER A 378 14.54 -9.17 13.00
#